data_374827997757664a2a294a78a80ce70b
#
_entry.id   374827997757664a2a294a78a80ce70b
#
_cell.length_a   1.000
_cell.length_b   1.000
_cell.length_c   1.000
_cell.angle_alpha   90.00
_cell.angle_beta   90.00
_cell.angle_gamma   90.00
#
_symmetry.space_group_name_H-M   'P 1'
#
loop_
_entity.id
_entity.type
_entity.pdbx_description
1 polymer ?
#
loop_
_entity_poly.entity_id
_entity_poly.type
_entity_poly.pdbx_seq_one_letter_code
_entity_poly.pdbx_strand_id
1 'polypeptide(L)'
;TETGEVYTLDQIRNISEIAHKKKLKVHMDGARFANALVSLDVTPAEMTWKSGIDILSFGATKNGCIAAEAIIIFNKELVGNLPFLLKRSGHLLSKMRFVSAQLDGYISNDVWLKNARHANLMAKKLSDGLVSSNQVKLEYPTEANEVFVKLPKKMVEHLNSEEYMMSNEELGGKTVRLVTAWNTKSSEVEEFLKTISN
;
A
#
# COMPACT_ATOMS: atom_id res chain seq x y z
N THR A 1 -1.77 -3.10 6.24
CA THR A 1 -1.91 -2.57 7.61
C THR A 1 -0.99 -1.37 7.81
N GLU A 2 -1.12 -0.67 8.94
CA GLU A 2 -0.25 0.46 9.33
C GLU A 2 1.19 0.01 9.60
N THR A 3 1.40 -1.28 9.82
CA THR A 3 2.71 -1.89 10.04
C THR A 3 3.34 -2.48 8.76
N GLY A 4 2.68 -2.33 7.61
CA GLY A 4 3.11 -2.90 6.34
C GLY A 4 2.82 -4.40 6.16
N GLU A 5 2.28 -5.06 7.18
CA GLU A 5 1.87 -6.46 7.11
C GLU A 5 0.59 -6.63 6.27
N VAL A 6 0.44 -7.77 5.64
CA VAL A 6 -0.69 -8.09 4.78
C VAL A 6 -1.67 -9.01 5.50
N TYR A 7 -2.95 -8.62 5.54
CA TYR A 7 -4.00 -9.51 6.05
C TYR A 7 -4.10 -10.77 5.18
N THR A 8 -4.07 -11.94 5.81
CA THR A 8 -4.35 -13.21 5.11
C THR A 8 -5.83 -13.30 4.72
N LEU A 9 -6.16 -14.15 3.74
CA LEU A 9 -7.56 -14.37 3.37
C LEU A 9 -8.42 -14.85 4.54
N ASP A 10 -7.86 -15.67 5.43
CA ASP A 10 -8.59 -16.17 6.60
C ASP A 10 -8.85 -15.07 7.62
N GLN A 11 -7.91 -14.15 7.82
CA GLN A 11 -8.14 -12.97 8.66
C GLN A 11 -9.24 -12.07 8.08
N ILE A 12 -9.21 -11.81 6.77
CA ILE A 12 -10.24 -11.02 6.08
C ILE A 12 -11.62 -11.67 6.24
N ARG A 13 -11.73 -12.99 6.01
CA ARG A 13 -12.96 -13.75 6.17
C ARG A 13 -13.49 -13.70 7.61
N ASN A 14 -12.62 -13.93 8.59
CA ASN A 14 -12.99 -13.90 10.00
C ASN A 14 -13.52 -12.51 10.43
N ILE A 15 -12.85 -11.43 10.01
CA ILE A 15 -13.30 -10.06 10.28
C ILE A 15 -14.68 -9.83 9.64
N SER A 16 -14.85 -10.22 8.38
CA SER A 16 -16.10 -10.07 7.65
C SER A 16 -17.24 -10.85 8.30
N GLU A 17 -17.00 -12.10 8.72
CA GLU A 17 -18.00 -12.90 9.42
C GLU A 17 -18.46 -12.29 10.75
N ILE A 18 -17.50 -11.79 11.55
CA ILE A 18 -17.81 -11.12 12.82
C ILE A 18 -18.64 -9.86 12.59
N ALA A 19 -18.27 -9.05 11.59
CA ALA A 19 -19.00 -7.84 11.22
C ALA A 19 -20.43 -8.16 10.76
N HIS A 20 -20.58 -9.12 9.84
CA HIS A 20 -21.88 -9.49 9.30
C HIS A 20 -22.82 -10.13 10.35
N LYS A 21 -22.28 -10.96 11.27
CA LYS A 21 -23.05 -11.46 12.43
C LYS A 21 -23.63 -10.31 13.28
N LYS A 22 -22.95 -9.17 13.30
CA LYS A 22 -23.38 -7.95 13.99
C LYS A 22 -24.15 -6.98 13.09
N LYS A 23 -24.54 -7.41 11.87
CA LYS A 23 -25.22 -6.58 10.85
C LYS A 23 -24.43 -5.33 10.43
N LEU A 24 -23.10 -5.37 10.57
CA LEU A 24 -22.18 -4.32 10.09
C LEU A 24 -21.73 -4.64 8.67
N LYS A 25 -21.44 -3.59 7.90
CA LYS A 25 -20.83 -3.70 6.57
C LYS A 25 -19.30 -3.58 6.71
N VAL A 26 -18.57 -4.18 5.77
CA VAL A 26 -17.11 -4.21 5.79
C VAL A 26 -16.55 -3.37 4.64
N HIS A 27 -15.80 -2.34 4.99
CA HIS A 27 -15.03 -1.54 4.05
C HIS A 27 -13.55 -1.96 4.11
N MET A 28 -12.96 -2.21 2.95
CA MET A 28 -11.53 -2.40 2.79
C MET A 28 -10.91 -1.11 2.26
N ASP A 29 -10.01 -0.51 3.03
CA ASP A 29 -9.09 0.51 2.51
C ASP A 29 -8.03 -0.19 1.65
N GLY A 30 -8.12 0.01 0.35
CA GLY A 30 -7.24 -0.60 -0.64
C GLY A 30 -6.24 0.40 -1.23
N ALA A 31 -5.76 1.38 -0.45
CA ALA A 31 -4.74 2.32 -0.91
C ALA A 31 -3.47 1.61 -1.45
N ARG A 32 -3.17 0.42 -0.94
CA ARG A 32 -2.11 -0.48 -1.44
C ARG A 32 -2.65 -1.87 -1.80
N PHE A 33 -3.87 -1.93 -2.30
CA PHE A 33 -4.53 -3.18 -2.66
C PHE A 33 -3.69 -4.06 -3.59
N ALA A 34 -3.08 -3.47 -4.61
CA ALA A 34 -2.25 -4.20 -5.57
C ALA A 34 -1.02 -4.85 -4.90
N ASN A 35 -0.37 -4.16 -3.96
CA ASN A 35 0.80 -4.68 -3.25
C ASN A 35 0.43 -5.88 -2.36
N ALA A 36 -0.68 -5.79 -1.64
CA ALA A 36 -1.18 -6.91 -0.84
C ALA A 36 -1.63 -8.09 -1.72
N LEU A 37 -2.32 -7.80 -2.83
CA LEU A 37 -2.80 -8.83 -3.75
C LEU A 37 -1.66 -9.67 -4.34
N VAL A 38 -0.58 -9.03 -4.80
CA VAL A 38 0.58 -9.74 -5.36
C VAL A 38 1.40 -10.45 -4.30
N SER A 39 1.37 -9.97 -3.05
CA SER A 39 2.01 -10.65 -1.91
C SER A 39 1.29 -11.94 -1.55
N LEU A 40 -0.04 -11.95 -1.57
CA LEU A 40 -0.86 -13.12 -1.29
C LEU A 40 -0.93 -14.11 -2.46
N ASP A 41 -0.58 -13.68 -3.66
CA ASP A 41 -0.72 -14.45 -4.91
C ASP A 41 -2.15 -15.01 -5.12
N VAL A 42 -3.15 -14.15 -4.93
CA VAL A 42 -4.57 -14.49 -5.06
C VAL A 42 -5.27 -13.59 -6.06
N THR A 43 -6.50 -13.93 -6.44
CA THR A 43 -7.31 -13.09 -7.32
C THR A 43 -7.95 -11.92 -6.56
N PRO A 44 -8.24 -10.78 -7.24
CA PRO A 44 -8.98 -9.68 -6.63
C PRO A 44 -10.32 -10.09 -6.01
N ALA A 45 -11.00 -11.06 -6.64
CA ALA A 45 -12.28 -11.56 -6.14
C ALA A 45 -12.13 -12.32 -4.81
N GLU A 46 -11.07 -13.13 -4.66
CA GLU A 46 -10.79 -13.86 -3.41
C GLU A 46 -10.43 -12.91 -2.28
N MET A 47 -9.65 -11.87 -2.57
CA MET A 47 -9.26 -10.90 -1.55
C MET A 47 -10.41 -9.95 -1.17
N THR A 48 -11.48 -9.86 -1.97
CA THR A 48 -12.57 -8.90 -1.75
C THR A 48 -13.92 -9.57 -1.46
N TRP A 49 -14.82 -9.54 -2.43
CA TRP A 49 -16.21 -9.94 -2.23
C TRP A 49 -16.40 -11.43 -1.86
N LYS A 50 -15.52 -12.32 -2.31
CA LYS A 50 -15.54 -13.74 -1.88
C LYS A 50 -15.09 -13.92 -0.41
N SER A 51 -14.39 -12.95 0.15
CA SER A 51 -14.01 -12.91 1.56
C SER A 51 -14.92 -12.01 2.41
N GLY A 52 -16.06 -11.57 1.85
CA GLY A 52 -17.08 -10.85 2.59
C GLY A 52 -16.90 -9.32 2.62
N ILE A 53 -16.06 -8.75 1.77
CA ILE A 53 -15.93 -7.29 1.67
C ILE A 53 -17.15 -6.70 0.93
N ASP A 54 -17.80 -5.71 1.53
CA ASP A 54 -18.97 -5.01 0.96
C ASP A 54 -18.55 -3.86 0.04
N ILE A 55 -17.46 -3.15 0.37
CA ILE A 55 -16.98 -1.98 -0.37
C ILE A 55 -15.45 -1.90 -0.29
N LEU A 56 -14.82 -1.47 -1.37
CA LEU A 56 -13.38 -1.28 -1.49
C LEU A 56 -13.06 0.14 -1.96
N SER A 57 -12.16 0.83 -1.27
CA SER A 57 -11.43 1.97 -1.81
C SER A 57 -10.25 1.44 -2.62
N PHE A 58 -10.36 1.44 -3.95
CA PHE A 58 -9.33 0.90 -4.83
C PHE A 58 -8.32 1.98 -5.19
N GLY A 59 -7.12 1.88 -4.62
CA GLY A 59 -6.04 2.84 -4.79
C GLY A 59 -5.22 2.58 -6.05
N ALA A 60 -5.00 3.63 -6.85
CA ALA A 60 -4.12 3.59 -8.01
C ALA A 60 -3.01 4.65 -7.93
N THR A 61 -3.20 5.73 -7.19
CA THR A 61 -2.25 6.84 -7.06
C THR A 61 -0.89 6.38 -6.51
N LYS A 62 -0.87 5.55 -5.48
CA LYS A 62 0.40 5.06 -4.88
C LYS A 62 1.15 4.04 -5.75
N ASN A 63 0.56 3.60 -6.87
CA ASN A 63 1.10 2.53 -7.69
C ASN A 63 1.21 2.88 -9.18
N GLY A 64 1.34 4.17 -9.49
CA GLY A 64 1.69 4.66 -10.84
C GLY A 64 0.73 5.63 -11.48
N CYS A 65 -0.47 5.86 -10.93
CA CYS A 65 -1.34 6.94 -11.37
C CYS A 65 -0.93 8.29 -10.75
N ILE A 66 -1.22 9.39 -11.43
CA ILE A 66 -0.97 10.74 -10.90
C ILE A 66 -1.95 11.05 -9.76
N ALA A 67 -3.24 10.85 -10.00
CA ALA A 67 -4.31 11.01 -9.01
C ALA A 67 -5.57 10.27 -9.49
N ALA A 68 -5.69 8.99 -9.13
CA ALA A 68 -6.85 8.19 -9.49
C ALA A 68 -7.14 7.16 -8.39
N GLU A 69 -8.36 7.22 -7.87
CA GLU A 69 -8.90 6.31 -6.87
C GLU A 69 -10.31 5.91 -7.30
N ALA A 70 -10.73 4.69 -7.01
CA ALA A 70 -12.08 4.23 -7.31
C ALA A 70 -12.75 3.64 -6.08
N ILE A 71 -14.05 3.84 -5.96
CA ILE A 71 -14.89 3.14 -4.98
C ILE A 71 -15.57 1.99 -5.70
N ILE A 72 -15.29 0.76 -5.26
CA ILE A 72 -15.91 -0.46 -5.79
C ILE A 72 -16.90 -1.00 -4.77
N ILE A 73 -18.16 -1.07 -5.14
CA ILE A 73 -19.26 -1.50 -4.26
C ILE A 73 -19.71 -2.88 -4.69
N PHE A 74 -19.44 -3.89 -3.86
CA PHE A 74 -19.87 -5.26 -4.09
C PHE A 74 -21.29 -5.49 -3.55
N ASN A 75 -21.64 -4.84 -2.45
CA ASN A 75 -22.98 -4.92 -1.87
C ASN A 75 -23.87 -3.79 -2.41
N LYS A 76 -24.78 -4.14 -3.31
CA LYS A 76 -25.65 -3.17 -3.99
C LYS A 76 -26.55 -2.34 -3.06
N GLU A 77 -26.84 -2.81 -1.84
CA GLU A 77 -27.60 -2.06 -0.84
C GLU A 77 -26.91 -0.75 -0.44
N LEU A 78 -25.57 -0.67 -0.61
CA LEU A 78 -24.78 0.53 -0.28
C LEU A 78 -24.80 1.61 -1.37
N VAL A 79 -25.34 1.31 -2.55
CA VAL A 79 -25.38 2.29 -3.67
C VAL A 79 -26.27 3.49 -3.35
N GLY A 80 -27.49 3.25 -2.88
CA GLY A 80 -28.43 4.26 -2.38
C GLY A 80 -28.30 5.66 -3.01
N ASN A 81 -27.97 6.64 -2.17
CA ASN A 81 -27.78 8.03 -2.57
C ASN A 81 -26.33 8.38 -3.01
N LEU A 82 -25.51 7.38 -3.34
CA LEU A 82 -24.09 7.59 -3.67
C LEU A 82 -23.85 8.65 -4.76
N PRO A 83 -24.61 8.73 -5.87
CA PRO A 83 -24.39 9.78 -6.87
C PRO A 83 -24.54 11.20 -6.30
N PHE A 84 -25.50 11.41 -5.40
CA PHE A 84 -25.70 12.68 -4.71
C PHE A 84 -24.58 12.96 -3.71
N LEU A 85 -24.12 11.95 -2.99
CA LEU A 85 -22.99 12.05 -2.05
C LEU A 85 -21.72 12.44 -2.78
N LEU A 86 -21.39 11.77 -3.88
CA LEU A 86 -20.21 12.09 -4.71
C LEU A 86 -20.23 13.53 -5.20
N LYS A 87 -21.38 13.98 -5.70
CA LYS A 87 -21.54 15.38 -6.15
C LYS A 87 -21.41 16.38 -5.01
N ARG A 88 -22.08 16.13 -3.89
CA ARG A 88 -22.05 17.01 -2.71
C ARG A 88 -20.66 17.10 -2.09
N SER A 89 -19.89 16.00 -2.11
CA SER A 89 -18.53 15.93 -1.57
C SER A 89 -17.45 16.46 -2.52
N GLY A 90 -17.81 16.99 -3.69
CA GLY A 90 -16.85 17.52 -4.66
C GLY A 90 -16.08 16.44 -5.46
N HIS A 91 -16.49 15.18 -5.38
CA HIS A 91 -15.82 14.08 -6.09
C HIS A 91 -16.32 13.86 -7.53
N LEU A 92 -17.19 14.73 -8.04
CA LEU A 92 -17.66 14.69 -9.42
C LEU A 92 -17.03 15.82 -10.24
N LEU A 93 -15.86 15.53 -10.81
CA LEU A 93 -15.14 16.47 -11.68
C LEU A 93 -15.79 16.54 -13.06
N SER A 94 -15.87 17.73 -13.66
CA SER A 94 -16.42 17.91 -15.02
C SER A 94 -15.60 17.18 -16.11
N LYS A 95 -14.31 16.93 -15.86
CA LYS A 95 -13.36 16.24 -16.73
C LYS A 95 -12.97 14.86 -16.17
N MET A 96 -13.92 14.12 -15.60
CA MET A 96 -13.69 12.81 -14.99
C MET A 96 -13.01 11.79 -15.93
N ARG A 97 -13.13 11.96 -17.25
CA ARG A 97 -12.44 11.13 -18.24
C ARG A 97 -10.91 11.07 -18.06
N PHE A 98 -10.28 12.10 -17.51
CA PHE A 98 -8.84 12.07 -17.24
C PHE A 98 -8.48 11.16 -16.04
N VAL A 99 -9.38 11.05 -15.07
CA VAL A 99 -9.23 10.08 -13.97
C VAL A 99 -9.53 8.67 -14.49
N SER A 100 -10.61 8.50 -15.25
CA SER A 100 -11.00 7.20 -15.84
C SER A 100 -9.92 6.64 -16.77
N ALA A 101 -9.29 7.48 -17.61
CA ALA A 101 -8.22 7.06 -18.49
C ALA A 101 -6.97 6.58 -17.73
N GLN A 102 -6.67 7.17 -16.56
CA GLN A 102 -5.59 6.67 -15.71
C GLN A 102 -5.92 5.27 -15.17
N LEU A 103 -7.15 5.05 -14.69
CA LEU A 103 -7.59 3.74 -14.20
C LEU A 103 -7.62 2.70 -15.33
N ASP A 104 -8.07 3.08 -16.53
CA ASP A 104 -8.06 2.20 -17.70
C ASP A 104 -6.63 1.76 -18.05
N GLY A 105 -5.70 2.70 -18.18
CA GLY A 105 -4.28 2.39 -18.40
C GLY A 105 -3.63 1.59 -17.29
N TYR A 106 -4.03 1.83 -16.04
CA TYR A 106 -3.52 1.14 -14.86
C TYR A 106 -3.93 -0.34 -14.81
N ILE A 107 -5.19 -0.63 -15.15
CA ILE A 107 -5.72 -2.01 -15.13
C ILE A 107 -5.29 -2.77 -16.40
N SER A 108 -5.18 -2.09 -17.53
CA SER A 108 -4.84 -2.70 -18.81
C SER A 108 -3.48 -3.39 -18.79
N ASN A 109 -3.41 -4.57 -19.40
CA ASN A 109 -2.18 -5.36 -19.53
C ASN A 109 -1.46 -5.67 -18.22
N ASP A 110 -2.20 -5.74 -17.11
CA ASP A 110 -1.70 -6.01 -15.76
C ASP A 110 -0.63 -5.02 -15.26
N VAL A 111 -0.64 -3.78 -15.76
CA VAL A 111 0.32 -2.75 -15.35
C VAL A 111 0.33 -2.58 -13.83
N TRP A 112 -0.83 -2.51 -13.19
CA TRP A 112 -0.99 -2.40 -11.74
C TRP A 112 -0.33 -3.54 -10.95
N LEU A 113 -0.42 -4.78 -11.45
CA LEU A 113 0.22 -5.93 -10.82
C LEU A 113 1.74 -5.94 -11.04
N LYS A 114 2.19 -5.56 -12.24
CA LYS A 114 3.63 -5.44 -12.54
C LYS A 114 4.29 -4.38 -11.67
N ASN A 115 3.67 -3.21 -11.55
CA ASN A 115 4.11 -2.12 -10.69
C ASN A 115 4.21 -2.56 -9.21
N ALA A 116 3.18 -3.22 -8.70
CA ALA A 116 3.15 -3.71 -7.34
C ALA A 116 4.21 -4.79 -7.06
N ARG A 117 4.38 -5.76 -7.97
CA ARG A 117 5.44 -6.77 -7.85
C ARG A 117 6.83 -6.13 -7.82
N HIS A 118 7.07 -5.14 -8.67
CA HIS A 118 8.33 -4.42 -8.68
C HIS A 118 8.57 -3.68 -7.36
N ALA A 119 7.58 -2.92 -6.87
CA ALA A 119 7.68 -2.22 -5.60
C ALA A 119 7.97 -3.19 -4.43
N ASN A 120 7.23 -4.30 -4.33
CA ASN A 120 7.45 -5.32 -3.30
C ASN A 120 8.85 -5.95 -3.41
N LEU A 121 9.33 -6.22 -4.63
CA LEU A 121 10.68 -6.75 -4.86
C LEU A 121 11.77 -5.77 -4.37
N MET A 122 11.60 -4.48 -4.63
CA MET A 122 12.54 -3.46 -4.15
C MET A 122 12.51 -3.32 -2.62
N ALA A 123 11.34 -3.43 -2.00
CA ALA A 123 11.22 -3.45 -0.54
C ALA A 123 11.92 -4.68 0.06
N LYS A 124 11.73 -5.85 -0.55
CA LYS A 124 12.42 -7.05 -0.11
C LYS A 124 13.94 -6.91 -0.23
N LYS A 125 14.44 -6.41 -1.37
CA LYS A 125 15.86 -6.14 -1.56
C LYS A 125 16.42 -5.18 -0.51
N LEU A 126 15.67 -4.12 -0.21
CA LEU A 126 16.04 -3.14 0.82
C LEU A 126 16.09 -3.79 2.21
N SER A 127 15.06 -4.52 2.60
CA SER A 127 14.98 -5.17 3.92
C SER A 127 16.07 -6.24 4.10
N ASP A 128 16.32 -7.08 3.08
CA ASP A 128 17.35 -8.10 3.11
C ASP A 128 18.76 -7.45 3.27
N GLY A 129 19.01 -6.34 2.56
CA GLY A 129 20.27 -5.59 2.66
C GLY A 129 20.44 -4.93 4.04
N LEU A 130 19.37 -4.36 4.60
CA LEU A 130 19.40 -3.77 5.94
C LEU A 130 19.71 -4.82 7.01
N VAL A 131 19.08 -5.97 6.97
CA VAL A 131 19.33 -7.08 7.91
C VAL A 131 20.76 -7.59 7.78
N SER A 132 21.28 -7.70 6.56
CA SER A 132 22.65 -8.18 6.31
C SER A 132 23.74 -7.26 6.86
N SER A 133 23.46 -5.98 7.08
CA SER A 133 24.40 -5.03 7.66
C SER A 133 24.69 -5.26 9.15
N ASN A 134 23.86 -6.04 9.85
CA ASN A 134 23.88 -6.27 11.31
C ASN A 134 23.79 -4.99 12.19
N GLN A 135 23.55 -3.83 11.58
CA GLN A 135 23.49 -2.54 12.27
C GLN A 135 22.08 -2.12 12.65
N VAL A 136 21.08 -2.71 11.98
CA VAL A 136 19.68 -2.32 12.11
C VAL A 136 18.77 -3.54 12.31
N LYS A 137 17.61 -3.31 12.90
CA LYS A 137 16.62 -4.35 13.13
C LYS A 137 15.29 -3.95 12.50
N LEU A 138 14.69 -4.86 11.73
CA LEU A 138 13.32 -4.69 11.27
C LEU A 138 12.37 -4.72 12.47
N GLU A 139 11.41 -3.80 12.48
CA GLU A 139 10.37 -3.76 13.51
C GLU A 139 9.24 -4.74 13.18
N TYR A 140 8.89 -4.85 11.90
CA TYR A 140 7.86 -5.74 11.38
C TYR A 140 8.38 -6.50 10.14
N PRO A 141 7.77 -7.64 9.78
CA PRO A 141 8.05 -8.34 8.53
C PRO A 141 7.78 -7.44 7.32
N THR A 142 8.60 -7.54 6.28
CA THR A 142 8.40 -6.84 5.01
C THR A 142 7.57 -7.71 4.08
N GLU A 143 6.27 -7.50 4.05
CA GLU A 143 5.32 -8.32 3.27
C GLU A 143 4.79 -7.62 2.01
N ALA A 144 4.98 -6.29 1.92
CA ALA A 144 4.60 -5.48 0.78
C ALA A 144 5.71 -4.47 0.44
N ASN A 145 5.37 -3.24 0.10
CA ASN A 145 6.33 -2.22 -0.33
C ASN A 145 6.77 -1.26 0.78
N GLU A 146 6.51 -1.60 2.04
CA GLU A 146 6.90 -0.80 3.21
C GLU A 146 7.87 -1.59 4.09
N VAL A 147 8.95 -0.94 4.51
CA VAL A 147 9.97 -1.50 5.41
C VAL A 147 10.02 -0.64 6.66
N PHE A 148 9.73 -1.26 7.80
CA PHE A 148 9.78 -0.61 9.11
C PHE A 148 11.04 -1.04 9.85
N VAL A 149 11.90 -0.08 10.16
CA VAL A 149 13.23 -0.35 10.69
C VAL A 149 13.56 0.58 11.85
N LYS A 150 14.22 0.02 12.90
CA LYS A 150 14.83 0.81 13.97
C LYS A 150 16.21 1.24 13.56
N LEU A 151 16.38 2.55 13.35
CA LEU A 151 17.68 3.15 13.05
C LEU A 151 18.25 3.85 14.28
N PRO A 152 19.56 3.71 14.55
CA PRO A 152 20.23 4.53 15.56
C PRO A 152 20.12 6.02 15.20
N LYS A 153 19.99 6.89 16.23
CA LYS A 153 19.84 8.34 16.02
C LYS A 153 20.93 8.94 15.13
N LYS A 154 22.20 8.54 15.35
CA LYS A 154 23.34 9.01 14.54
C LYS A 154 23.19 8.64 13.07
N MET A 155 22.62 7.47 12.77
CA MET A 155 22.38 7.03 11.39
C MET A 155 21.25 7.86 10.74
N VAL A 156 20.18 8.18 11.46
CA VAL A 156 19.12 9.06 10.98
C VAL A 156 19.67 10.47 10.70
N GLU A 157 20.52 10.99 11.58
CA GLU A 157 21.19 12.28 11.39
C GLU A 157 22.10 12.26 10.16
N HIS A 158 22.86 11.18 9.94
CA HIS A 158 23.70 10.99 8.76
C HIS A 158 22.84 10.92 7.48
N LEU A 159 21.81 10.09 7.44
CA LEU A 159 20.90 9.99 6.28
C LEU A 159 20.24 11.32 5.94
N ASN A 160 19.85 12.10 6.93
CA ASN A 160 19.29 13.44 6.70
C ASN A 160 20.35 14.42 6.12
N SER A 161 21.64 14.28 6.49
CA SER A 161 22.72 15.08 5.90
C SER A 161 23.04 14.69 4.44
N GLU A 162 22.70 13.47 4.02
CA GLU A 162 22.78 12.96 2.66
C GLU A 162 21.47 13.15 1.87
N GLU A 163 20.63 14.09 2.30
CA GLU A 163 19.36 14.49 1.66
C GLU A 163 18.23 13.42 1.69
N TYR A 164 18.41 12.31 2.44
CA TYR A 164 17.32 11.38 2.70
C TYR A 164 16.44 11.96 3.81
N MET A 165 15.25 12.45 3.46
CA MET A 165 14.30 13.01 4.44
C MET A 165 13.69 11.90 5.30
N MET A 166 14.34 11.55 6.42
CA MET A 166 13.88 10.55 7.36
C MET A 166 12.93 11.19 8.38
N SER A 167 11.67 10.77 8.38
CA SER A 167 10.71 11.11 9.43
C SER A 167 10.40 9.88 10.28
N ASN A 168 10.50 10.03 11.60
CA ASN A 168 10.15 9.00 12.56
C ASN A 168 9.07 9.44 13.57
N GLU A 169 8.51 10.64 13.36
CA GLU A 169 7.54 11.24 14.31
C GLU A 169 6.24 10.41 14.41
N GLU A 170 5.76 9.88 13.28
CA GLU A 170 4.53 9.10 13.19
C GLU A 170 4.56 7.80 14.02
N LEU A 171 5.75 7.28 14.34
CA LEU A 171 5.96 6.01 15.03
C LEU A 171 6.65 6.17 16.40
N GLY A 172 6.45 7.32 17.04
CA GLY A 172 7.00 7.59 18.36
C GLY A 172 8.52 7.77 18.39
N GLY A 173 9.13 8.14 17.27
CA GLY A 173 10.52 8.58 17.19
C GLY A 173 11.58 7.47 17.21
N LYS A 174 11.19 6.19 17.17
CA LYS A 174 12.11 5.05 17.25
C LYS A 174 12.15 4.19 15.99
N THR A 175 11.10 4.21 15.19
CA THR A 175 10.96 3.40 13.98
C THR A 175 10.84 4.31 12.78
N VAL A 176 11.57 4.00 11.72
CA VAL A 176 11.51 4.70 10.44
C VAL A 176 10.76 3.83 9.45
N ARG A 177 9.84 4.42 8.70
CA ARG A 177 9.14 3.78 7.59
C ARG A 177 9.83 4.14 6.28
N LEU A 178 10.37 3.16 5.60
CA LEU A 178 10.91 3.28 4.25
C LEU A 178 9.90 2.69 3.25
N VAL A 179 9.66 3.38 2.15
CA VAL A 179 8.66 2.97 1.17
C VAL A 179 9.29 2.91 -0.21
N THR A 180 9.18 1.77 -0.86
CA THR A 180 9.56 1.62 -2.26
C THR A 180 8.34 1.85 -3.17
N ALA A 181 8.59 2.43 -4.33
CA ALA A 181 7.57 2.76 -5.31
C ALA A 181 7.68 1.88 -6.56
N TRP A 182 6.68 1.96 -7.40
CA TRP A 182 6.62 1.27 -8.69
C TRP A 182 7.78 1.60 -9.63
N ASN A 183 8.45 2.72 -9.45
CA ASN A 183 9.58 3.20 -10.24
C ASN A 183 10.91 3.23 -9.47
N THR A 184 10.96 2.74 -8.24
CA THR A 184 12.21 2.63 -7.47
C THR A 184 13.21 1.75 -8.21
N LYS A 185 14.42 2.27 -8.46
CA LYS A 185 15.46 1.53 -9.17
C LYS A 185 16.28 0.67 -8.19
N SER A 186 16.75 -0.46 -8.67
CA SER A 186 17.66 -1.33 -7.90
C SER A 186 18.93 -0.60 -7.45
N SER A 187 19.47 0.31 -8.30
CA SER A 187 20.63 1.14 -7.98
C SER A 187 20.39 2.12 -6.84
N GLU A 188 19.16 2.68 -6.74
CA GLU A 188 18.80 3.59 -5.64
C GLU A 188 18.75 2.84 -4.30
N VAL A 189 18.25 1.60 -4.30
CA VAL A 189 18.28 0.73 -3.12
C VAL A 189 19.73 0.40 -2.72
N GLU A 190 20.59 0.08 -3.68
CA GLU A 190 22.01 -0.23 -3.44
C GLU A 190 22.77 0.97 -2.89
N GLU A 191 22.52 2.15 -3.42
CA GLU A 191 23.11 3.42 -2.96
C GLU A 191 22.70 3.72 -1.52
N PHE A 192 21.41 3.61 -1.21
CA PHE A 192 20.91 3.78 0.15
C PHE A 192 21.56 2.79 1.14
N LEU A 193 21.67 1.52 0.76
CA LEU A 193 22.32 0.50 1.60
C LEU A 193 23.81 0.78 1.82
N LYS A 194 24.52 1.32 0.83
CA LYS A 194 25.93 1.75 0.99
C LYS A 194 26.03 2.91 1.97
N THR A 195 25.16 3.91 1.88
CA THR A 195 25.14 5.06 2.80
C THR A 195 24.92 4.63 4.25
N ILE A 196 24.09 3.61 4.49
CA ILE A 196 23.87 3.06 5.85
C ILE A 196 25.09 2.28 6.36
N SER A 197 25.90 1.71 5.48
CA SER A 197 27.02 0.85 5.85
C SER A 197 28.30 1.62 6.16
N ASN A 198 28.39 2.90 5.80
CA ASN A 198 29.51 3.81 6.06
C ASN A 198 29.33 4.55 7.38
#